data_3e152360a70f41b20590494ff6fce76a
#
_entry.id   3e152360a70f41b20590494ff6fce76a
#
_cell.length_a   1.000
_cell.length_b   1.000
_cell.length_c   1.000
_cell.angle_alpha   90.00
_cell.angle_beta   90.00
_cell.angle_gamma   90.00
#
_symmetry.space_group_name_H-M   'P 1'
#
loop_
_entity.id
_entity.type
_entity.pdbx_description
1 polymer ?
#
loop_
_entity_poly.entity_id
_entity_poly.type
_entity_poly.pdbx_seq_one_letter_code
_entity_poly.pdbx_strand_id
1 'polypeptide(L)'
;MEKRRVMKTVLTIAGSDCSGGAGIQADLKTIAAHKLYGMSAITSLTAQNTTGVYDIYDVSPEFLRNQLDCIFTDIFPDAVKIGMVSNSGLIQVIADTLKQYRPGRVVLDPVMVSTSGSRLIAPEAQETLVTQLMPLASVITPNIPEAEVLCGRKIENAQDMEAAAKAIYDKIGTDTAVLVKGGHERNTANDCLYTKEGTFWFEGKRVENDNTHGTGCTLSSAIACNLAMGHTMQESVENAKRYITGALQAGLNLGKGSGPLEHTY
;
A
#
# COMPACT_ATOMS: atom_id res chain seq x y z
N MET A 1 -36.17 15.55 -9.40
CA MET A 1 -35.04 14.62 -9.58
C MET A 1 -34.22 14.65 -8.30
N GLU A 2 -34.21 13.57 -7.54
CA GLU A 2 -33.29 13.44 -6.40
C GLU A 2 -31.86 13.59 -6.88
N LYS A 3 -31.06 14.46 -6.19
CA LYS A 3 -29.63 14.61 -6.49
C LYS A 3 -28.97 13.26 -6.19
N ARG A 4 -28.53 12.52 -7.22
CA ARG A 4 -27.73 11.31 -7.04
C ARG A 4 -26.50 11.69 -6.20
N ARG A 5 -26.24 10.94 -5.12
CA ARG A 5 -25.07 11.12 -4.28
C ARG A 5 -23.81 10.79 -5.10
N VAL A 6 -22.94 11.76 -5.31
CA VAL A 6 -21.61 11.53 -5.90
C VAL A 6 -20.68 11.11 -4.76
N MET A 7 -20.09 9.91 -4.89
CA MET A 7 -19.14 9.37 -3.92
C MET A 7 -17.76 9.28 -4.58
N LYS A 8 -16.71 9.64 -3.86
CA LYS A 8 -15.34 9.42 -4.32
C LYS A 8 -15.03 7.94 -4.38
N THR A 9 -14.19 7.55 -5.34
CA THR A 9 -13.90 6.16 -5.67
C THR A 9 -12.41 5.85 -5.49
N VAL A 10 -12.10 4.66 -4.96
CA VAL A 10 -10.72 4.16 -4.83
C VAL A 10 -10.65 2.76 -5.39
N LEU A 11 -9.71 2.52 -6.29
CA LEU A 11 -9.38 1.21 -6.81
C LEU A 11 -8.21 0.61 -6.02
N THR A 12 -8.37 -0.59 -5.48
CA THR A 12 -7.24 -1.41 -5.03
C THR A 12 -6.86 -2.44 -6.07
N ILE A 13 -5.57 -2.56 -6.38
CA ILE A 13 -4.95 -3.57 -7.24
C ILE A 13 -4.01 -4.38 -6.36
N ALA A 14 -4.42 -5.56 -5.90
CA ALA A 14 -3.65 -6.34 -4.94
C ALA A 14 -4.10 -7.82 -4.89
N GLY A 15 -3.34 -8.63 -4.16
CA GLY A 15 -3.74 -9.98 -3.82
C GLY A 15 -4.91 -10.02 -2.84
N SER A 16 -5.64 -11.14 -2.86
CA SER A 16 -6.76 -11.43 -1.97
C SER A 16 -6.30 -12.28 -0.79
N ASP A 17 -6.46 -11.79 0.43
CA ASP A 17 -6.25 -12.53 1.67
C ASP A 17 -7.57 -13.15 2.13
N CYS A 18 -7.72 -14.48 2.00
CA CYS A 18 -8.95 -15.18 2.36
C CYS A 18 -9.29 -15.08 3.86
N SER A 19 -8.33 -14.77 4.74
CA SER A 19 -8.57 -14.54 6.17
C SER A 19 -9.08 -13.14 6.48
N GLY A 20 -9.00 -12.22 5.51
CA GLY A 20 -9.59 -10.89 5.58
C GLY A 20 -8.75 -9.84 6.31
N GLY A 21 -7.51 -10.14 6.71
CA GLY A 21 -6.67 -9.24 7.50
C GLY A 21 -5.79 -8.32 6.67
N ALA A 22 -5.45 -8.70 5.43
CA ALA A 22 -4.58 -7.95 4.53
C ALA A 22 -5.16 -7.90 3.11
N GLY A 23 -4.35 -7.54 2.12
CA GLY A 23 -4.72 -7.52 0.71
C GLY A 23 -5.94 -6.68 0.42
N ILE A 24 -6.68 -7.03 -0.65
CA ILE A 24 -7.90 -6.29 -1.03
C ILE A 24 -8.95 -6.23 0.08
N GLN A 25 -8.99 -7.20 0.98
CA GLN A 25 -9.96 -7.21 2.07
C GLN A 25 -9.68 -6.11 3.09
N ALA A 26 -8.43 -5.91 3.51
CA ALA A 26 -8.04 -4.79 4.35
C ALA A 26 -8.24 -3.45 3.64
N ASP A 27 -7.90 -3.40 2.35
CA ASP A 27 -8.05 -2.21 1.52
C ASP A 27 -9.52 -1.79 1.42
N LEU A 28 -10.43 -2.71 1.06
CA LEU A 28 -11.86 -2.43 0.92
C LEU A 28 -12.51 -2.04 2.27
N LYS A 29 -12.12 -2.69 3.38
CA LYS A 29 -12.57 -2.30 4.72
C LYS A 29 -12.11 -0.88 5.06
N THR A 30 -10.84 -0.54 4.77
CA THR A 30 -10.29 0.82 4.97
C THR A 30 -11.04 1.84 4.12
N ILE A 31 -11.28 1.55 2.85
CA ILE A 31 -12.02 2.44 1.93
C ILE A 31 -13.45 2.66 2.44
N ALA A 32 -14.11 1.60 2.89
CA ALA A 32 -15.46 1.67 3.45
C ALA A 32 -15.50 2.48 4.76
N ALA A 33 -14.51 2.33 5.65
CA ALA A 33 -14.39 3.11 6.88
C ALA A 33 -14.20 4.61 6.59
N HIS A 34 -13.53 4.97 5.49
CA HIS A 34 -13.43 6.35 4.99
C HIS A 34 -14.70 6.82 4.24
N LYS A 35 -15.74 5.97 4.16
CA LYS A 35 -17.02 6.26 3.50
C LYS A 35 -16.88 6.56 2.00
N LEU A 36 -15.93 5.89 1.34
CA LEU A 36 -15.69 5.96 -0.10
C LEU A 36 -16.16 4.68 -0.79
N TYR A 37 -16.30 4.72 -2.11
CA TYR A 37 -16.64 3.55 -2.91
C TYR A 37 -15.36 2.80 -3.29
N GLY A 38 -15.23 1.55 -2.83
CA GLY A 38 -14.08 0.68 -3.11
C GLY A 38 -14.33 -0.22 -4.30
N MET A 39 -13.37 -0.27 -5.22
CA MET A 39 -13.28 -1.23 -6.32
C MET A 39 -12.01 -2.05 -6.17
N SER A 40 -11.98 -3.26 -6.73
CA SER A 40 -10.81 -4.12 -6.67
C SER A 40 -10.50 -4.81 -7.99
N ALA A 41 -9.21 -4.85 -8.36
CA ALA A 41 -8.65 -5.74 -9.37
C ALA A 41 -7.68 -6.71 -8.65
N ILE A 42 -7.95 -8.00 -8.77
CA ILE A 42 -7.24 -9.04 -8.01
C ILE A 42 -6.03 -9.50 -8.82
N THR A 43 -4.85 -9.45 -8.20
CA THR A 43 -3.58 -9.94 -8.78
C THR A 43 -3.34 -11.40 -8.48
N SER A 44 -3.71 -11.85 -7.28
CA SER A 44 -3.49 -13.21 -6.79
C SER A 44 -4.53 -13.60 -5.75
N LEU A 45 -4.85 -14.87 -5.63
CA LEU A 45 -5.59 -15.44 -4.52
C LEU A 45 -4.59 -16.10 -3.57
N THR A 46 -4.71 -15.91 -2.26
CA THR A 46 -3.87 -16.59 -1.28
C THR A 46 -4.68 -17.54 -0.41
N ALA A 47 -4.14 -18.73 -0.16
CA ALA A 47 -4.56 -19.57 0.95
C ALA A 47 -3.75 -19.13 2.18
N GLN A 48 -4.35 -18.26 3.00
CA GLN A 48 -3.66 -17.54 4.06
C GLN A 48 -4.51 -17.47 5.32
N ASN A 49 -3.86 -17.42 6.48
CA ASN A 49 -4.47 -17.11 7.76
C ASN A 49 -3.48 -16.30 8.64
N THR A 50 -3.84 -16.06 9.90
CA THR A 50 -3.00 -15.27 10.83
C THR A 50 -1.64 -15.89 11.14
N THR A 51 -1.41 -17.17 10.82
CA THR A 51 -0.15 -17.88 11.08
C THR A 51 0.77 -17.99 9.86
N GLY A 52 0.27 -17.75 8.63
CA GLY A 52 1.10 -17.79 7.42
C GLY A 52 0.34 -17.80 6.11
N VAL A 53 1.13 -17.73 5.05
CA VAL A 53 0.70 -17.93 3.64
C VAL A 53 1.09 -19.32 3.22
N TYR A 54 0.13 -20.14 2.80
CA TYR A 54 0.31 -21.57 2.50
C TYR A 54 0.31 -21.85 1.01
N ASP A 55 -0.42 -21.03 0.23
CA ASP A 55 -0.46 -21.17 -1.23
C ASP A 55 -0.81 -19.84 -1.89
N ILE A 56 -0.37 -19.62 -3.13
CA ILE A 56 -0.61 -18.42 -3.92
C ILE A 56 -0.99 -18.85 -5.35
N TYR A 57 -2.14 -18.38 -5.81
CA TYR A 57 -2.60 -18.56 -7.17
C TYR A 57 -2.70 -17.21 -7.87
N ASP A 58 -1.77 -16.93 -8.78
CA ASP A 58 -1.77 -15.72 -9.58
C ASP A 58 -2.85 -15.75 -10.67
N VAL A 59 -3.54 -14.64 -10.88
CA VAL A 59 -4.36 -14.48 -12.07
C VAL A 59 -3.46 -14.32 -13.31
N SER A 60 -3.99 -14.64 -14.49
CA SER A 60 -3.22 -14.37 -15.71
C SER A 60 -3.08 -12.86 -15.97
N PRO A 61 -1.99 -12.40 -16.60
CA PRO A 61 -1.83 -11.00 -17.01
C PRO A 61 -3.00 -10.50 -17.86
N GLU A 62 -3.50 -11.34 -18.76
CA GLU A 62 -4.68 -11.05 -19.59
C GLU A 62 -5.93 -10.82 -18.73
N PHE A 63 -6.19 -11.67 -17.73
CA PHE A 63 -7.36 -11.51 -16.88
C PHE A 63 -7.26 -10.26 -16.00
N LEU A 64 -6.06 -9.93 -15.49
CA LEU A 64 -5.84 -8.69 -14.77
C LEU A 64 -6.12 -7.48 -15.68
N ARG A 65 -5.63 -7.52 -16.93
CA ARG A 65 -5.92 -6.46 -17.91
C ARG A 65 -7.42 -6.26 -18.10
N ASN A 66 -8.17 -7.34 -18.28
CA ASN A 66 -9.61 -7.28 -18.45
C ASN A 66 -10.32 -6.68 -17.23
N GLN A 67 -9.91 -7.03 -15.99
CA GLN A 67 -10.44 -6.38 -14.77
C GLN A 67 -10.19 -4.87 -14.77
N LEU A 68 -8.98 -4.45 -15.11
CA LEU A 68 -8.59 -3.04 -15.12
C LEU A 68 -9.35 -2.26 -16.20
N ASP A 69 -9.45 -2.79 -17.41
CA ASP A 69 -10.16 -2.15 -18.51
C ASP A 69 -11.66 -2.00 -18.18
N CYS A 70 -12.30 -3.00 -17.56
CA CYS A 70 -13.68 -2.89 -17.09
C CYS A 70 -13.88 -1.75 -16.11
N ILE A 71 -12.93 -1.54 -15.17
CA ILE A 71 -13.02 -0.49 -14.17
C ILE A 71 -12.76 0.88 -14.79
N PHE A 72 -11.63 1.03 -15.49
CA PHE A 72 -11.20 2.33 -16.01
C PHE A 72 -12.12 2.89 -17.10
N THR A 73 -12.85 2.02 -17.82
CA THR A 73 -13.79 2.45 -18.87
C THR A 73 -15.20 2.74 -18.36
N ASP A 74 -15.55 2.39 -17.12
CA ASP A 74 -16.88 2.61 -16.54
C ASP A 74 -16.82 3.50 -15.30
N ILE A 75 -16.18 3.04 -14.19
CA ILE A 75 -16.05 3.80 -12.96
C ILE A 75 -14.60 4.22 -12.80
N PHE A 76 -14.22 5.35 -13.39
CA PHE A 76 -12.85 5.86 -13.30
C PHE A 76 -12.48 6.21 -11.86
N PRO A 77 -11.38 5.66 -11.28
CA PRO A 77 -11.02 5.88 -9.88
C PRO A 77 -10.46 7.29 -9.62
N ASP A 78 -10.89 7.93 -8.50
CA ASP A 78 -10.28 9.16 -7.99
C ASP A 78 -8.88 8.94 -7.43
N ALA A 79 -8.59 7.72 -6.92
CA ALA A 79 -7.25 7.27 -6.54
C ALA A 79 -7.10 5.75 -6.75
N VAL A 80 -5.86 5.32 -6.93
CA VAL A 80 -5.48 3.91 -7.06
C VAL A 80 -4.51 3.55 -5.95
N LYS A 81 -4.76 2.43 -5.26
CA LYS A 81 -3.80 1.80 -4.36
C LYS A 81 -3.31 0.51 -5.00
N ILE A 82 -2.01 0.30 -5.02
CA ILE A 82 -1.38 -0.93 -5.50
C ILE A 82 -0.69 -1.60 -4.32
N GLY A 83 -1.00 -2.87 -4.08
CA GLY A 83 -0.38 -3.67 -3.03
C GLY A 83 0.47 -4.80 -3.61
N MET A 84 0.26 -6.03 -3.13
CA MET A 84 1.00 -7.20 -3.57
C MET A 84 0.81 -7.48 -5.05
N VAL A 85 1.93 -7.54 -5.79
CA VAL A 85 2.03 -7.99 -7.18
C VAL A 85 3.22 -8.94 -7.29
N SER A 86 2.97 -10.21 -7.62
CA SER A 86 3.93 -11.31 -7.45
C SER A 86 4.98 -11.42 -8.56
N ASN A 87 4.64 -11.07 -9.81
CA ASN A 87 5.47 -11.35 -10.99
C ASN A 87 5.52 -10.19 -11.99
N SER A 88 6.54 -10.21 -12.85
CA SER A 88 6.81 -9.16 -13.84
C SER A 88 5.69 -8.95 -14.86
N GLY A 89 4.98 -10.02 -15.24
CA GLY A 89 3.88 -9.93 -16.21
C GLY A 89 2.71 -9.10 -15.67
N LEU A 90 2.32 -9.32 -14.40
CA LEU A 90 1.28 -8.55 -13.73
C LEU A 90 1.71 -7.09 -13.52
N ILE A 91 2.99 -6.87 -13.11
CA ILE A 91 3.55 -5.51 -12.94
C ILE A 91 3.49 -4.75 -14.26
N GLN A 92 3.87 -5.39 -15.37
CA GLN A 92 3.86 -4.75 -16.69
C GLN A 92 2.44 -4.37 -17.11
N VAL A 93 1.46 -5.24 -16.91
CA VAL A 93 0.04 -4.93 -17.20
C VAL A 93 -0.44 -3.72 -16.42
N ILE A 94 -0.11 -3.65 -15.12
CA ILE A 94 -0.49 -2.49 -14.29
C ILE A 94 0.19 -1.23 -14.81
N ALA A 95 1.50 -1.28 -15.09
CA ALA A 95 2.24 -0.13 -15.60
C ALA A 95 1.68 0.38 -16.93
N ASP A 96 1.36 -0.52 -17.86
CA ASP A 96 0.79 -0.17 -19.16
C ASP A 96 -0.62 0.43 -19.01
N THR A 97 -1.42 -0.09 -18.06
CA THR A 97 -2.73 0.47 -17.73
C THR A 97 -2.62 1.89 -17.16
N LEU A 98 -1.69 2.11 -16.22
CA LEU A 98 -1.47 3.45 -15.66
C LEU A 98 -0.96 4.44 -16.71
N LYS A 99 -0.11 4.02 -17.63
CA LYS A 99 0.36 4.85 -18.77
C LYS A 99 -0.79 5.19 -19.72
N GLN A 100 -1.70 4.26 -19.97
CA GLN A 100 -2.86 4.43 -20.86
C GLN A 100 -3.90 5.37 -20.25
N TYR A 101 -4.36 5.08 -19.03
CA TYR A 101 -5.50 5.77 -18.40
C TYR A 101 -5.10 6.99 -17.56
N ARG A 102 -3.85 7.08 -17.11
CA ARG A 102 -3.25 8.21 -16.36
C ARG A 102 -4.06 8.64 -15.15
N PRO A 103 -4.38 7.76 -14.20
CA PRO A 103 -5.02 8.17 -12.96
C PRO A 103 -4.10 9.14 -12.20
N GLY A 104 -4.66 10.23 -11.69
CA GLY A 104 -3.86 11.31 -11.11
C GLY A 104 -3.26 11.03 -9.72
N ARG A 105 -3.69 9.96 -9.04
CA ARG A 105 -3.29 9.64 -7.65
C ARG A 105 -3.08 8.16 -7.51
N VAL A 106 -1.81 7.75 -7.40
CA VAL A 106 -1.41 6.34 -7.29
C VAL A 106 -0.55 6.15 -6.06
N VAL A 107 -1.00 5.30 -5.14
CA VAL A 107 -0.24 4.88 -3.94
C VAL A 107 0.24 3.45 -4.16
N LEU A 108 1.55 3.25 -4.15
CA LEU A 108 2.17 1.94 -4.31
C LEU A 108 2.82 1.49 -2.99
N ASP A 109 2.29 0.42 -2.42
CA ASP A 109 2.94 -0.30 -1.31
C ASP A 109 3.81 -1.42 -1.90
N PRO A 110 5.14 -1.31 -1.88
CA PRO A 110 6.03 -2.24 -2.57
C PRO A 110 6.23 -3.51 -1.75
N VAL A 111 5.15 -4.26 -1.55
CA VAL A 111 5.13 -5.45 -0.70
C VAL A 111 6.05 -6.53 -1.24
N MET A 112 7.15 -6.83 -0.54
CA MET A 112 8.14 -7.84 -0.92
C MET A 112 8.03 -9.10 -0.08
N VAL A 113 7.63 -8.95 1.20
CA VAL A 113 7.55 -10.05 2.17
C VAL A 113 6.28 -9.88 3.00
N SER A 114 5.59 -10.98 3.31
CA SER A 114 4.43 -10.96 4.21
C SER A 114 4.85 -10.70 5.67
N THR A 115 3.89 -10.31 6.52
CA THR A 115 4.11 -10.18 7.98
C THR A 115 4.63 -11.49 8.61
N SER A 116 4.26 -12.65 8.04
CA SER A 116 4.74 -13.96 8.47
C SER A 116 6.11 -14.36 7.90
N GLY A 117 6.76 -13.50 7.08
CA GLY A 117 8.07 -13.74 6.50
C GLY A 117 8.07 -14.47 5.15
N SER A 118 6.91 -14.79 4.58
CA SER A 118 6.81 -15.40 3.25
C SER A 118 7.15 -14.40 2.16
N ARG A 119 8.00 -14.80 1.21
CA ARG A 119 8.31 -13.96 0.04
C ARG A 119 7.10 -13.88 -0.88
N LEU A 120 6.73 -12.65 -1.26
CA LEU A 120 5.53 -12.35 -2.04
C LEU A 120 5.81 -11.81 -3.45
N ILE A 121 7.08 -11.52 -3.77
CA ILE A 121 7.52 -11.07 -5.08
C ILE A 121 8.64 -11.97 -5.60
N ALA A 122 8.59 -12.32 -6.88
CA ALA A 122 9.67 -13.05 -7.54
C ALA A 122 10.91 -12.15 -7.68
N PRO A 123 12.15 -12.70 -7.60
CA PRO A 123 13.37 -11.90 -7.69
C PRO A 123 13.46 -11.03 -8.93
N GLU A 124 13.11 -11.59 -10.07
CA GLU A 124 13.10 -10.94 -11.38
C GLU A 124 12.02 -9.85 -11.52
N ALA A 125 10.97 -9.93 -10.72
CA ALA A 125 9.89 -8.94 -10.71
C ALA A 125 10.28 -7.65 -9.97
N GLN A 126 11.27 -7.71 -9.08
CA GLN A 126 11.71 -6.54 -8.31
C GLN A 126 12.28 -5.43 -9.22
N GLU A 127 13.08 -5.78 -10.22
CA GLU A 127 13.61 -4.81 -11.19
C GLU A 127 12.49 -4.17 -12.00
N THR A 128 11.52 -4.98 -12.46
CA THR A 128 10.34 -4.48 -13.18
C THR A 128 9.50 -3.54 -12.31
N LEU A 129 9.33 -3.86 -11.02
CA LEU A 129 8.65 -2.99 -10.07
C LEU A 129 9.31 -1.62 -9.98
N VAL A 130 10.63 -1.60 -9.77
CA VAL A 130 11.42 -0.37 -9.61
C VAL A 130 11.45 0.47 -10.89
N THR A 131 11.64 -0.17 -12.06
CA THR A 131 11.86 0.55 -13.32
C THR A 131 10.58 0.90 -14.07
N GLN A 132 9.51 0.10 -13.94
CA GLN A 132 8.29 0.28 -14.73
C GLN A 132 7.10 0.81 -13.92
N LEU A 133 6.99 0.46 -12.65
CA LEU A 133 5.79 0.78 -11.86
C LEU A 133 6.01 1.91 -10.86
N MET A 134 7.12 1.92 -10.10
CA MET A 134 7.41 2.98 -9.12
C MET A 134 7.40 4.39 -9.73
N PRO A 135 7.95 4.64 -10.95
CA PRO A 135 7.94 5.97 -11.55
C PRO A 135 6.54 6.50 -11.91
N LEU A 136 5.52 5.65 -11.88
CA LEU A 136 4.13 6.01 -12.19
C LEU A 136 3.30 6.30 -10.92
N ALA A 137 3.89 6.07 -9.74
CA ALA A 137 3.22 6.33 -8.47
C ALA A 137 3.33 7.80 -8.05
N SER A 138 2.33 8.31 -7.34
CA SER A 138 2.40 9.59 -6.63
C SER A 138 3.22 9.46 -5.34
N VAL A 139 3.14 8.29 -4.70
CA VAL A 139 3.91 7.93 -3.50
C VAL A 139 4.12 6.42 -3.43
N ILE A 140 5.32 6.03 -2.99
CA ILE A 140 5.61 4.65 -2.58
C ILE A 140 5.78 4.59 -1.07
N THR A 141 5.39 3.46 -0.44
CA THR A 141 5.34 3.33 1.02
C THR A 141 6.18 2.14 1.55
N PRO A 142 7.50 2.07 1.28
CA PRO A 142 8.31 0.97 1.77
C PRO A 142 8.44 0.99 3.29
N ASN A 143 8.45 -0.20 3.93
CA ASN A 143 8.94 -0.36 5.29
C ASN A 143 10.48 -0.34 5.33
N ILE A 144 11.11 -0.34 6.52
CA ILE A 144 12.57 -0.30 6.66
C ILE A 144 13.26 -1.42 5.87
N PRO A 145 12.89 -2.72 6.01
CA PRO A 145 13.51 -3.78 5.21
C PRO A 145 13.37 -3.59 3.69
N GLU A 146 12.21 -3.13 3.22
CA GLU A 146 11.97 -2.83 1.81
C GLU A 146 12.81 -1.63 1.34
N ALA A 147 12.91 -0.58 2.16
CA ALA A 147 13.73 0.58 1.86
C ALA A 147 15.22 0.22 1.80
N GLU A 148 15.73 -0.65 2.71
CA GLU A 148 17.09 -1.18 2.65
C GLU A 148 17.37 -1.91 1.34
N VAL A 149 16.45 -2.74 0.88
CA VAL A 149 16.56 -3.45 -0.41
C VAL A 149 16.57 -2.45 -1.57
N LEU A 150 15.72 -1.43 -1.54
CA LEU A 150 15.60 -0.44 -2.62
C LEU A 150 16.82 0.49 -2.70
N CYS A 151 17.36 0.95 -1.58
CA CYS A 151 18.51 1.86 -1.54
C CYS A 151 19.87 1.14 -1.46
N GLY A 152 19.89 -0.16 -1.15
CA GLY A 152 21.12 -0.96 -1.02
C GLY A 152 21.95 -0.62 0.24
N ARG A 153 21.35 -0.04 1.28
CA ARG A 153 22.02 0.39 2.52
C ARG A 153 21.22 -0.04 3.74
N LYS A 154 21.92 -0.23 4.87
CA LYS A 154 21.27 -0.46 6.17
C LYS A 154 20.70 0.83 6.73
N ILE A 155 19.60 0.70 7.49
CA ILE A 155 18.89 1.79 8.15
C ILE A 155 18.84 1.47 9.64
N GLU A 156 19.67 2.20 10.42
CA GLU A 156 19.81 1.96 11.86
C GLU A 156 19.27 3.11 12.72
N ASN A 157 19.04 4.27 12.11
CA ASN A 157 18.59 5.48 12.80
C ASN A 157 17.80 6.40 11.85
N ALA A 158 17.29 7.52 12.39
CA ALA A 158 16.50 8.50 11.65
C ALA A 158 17.25 9.14 10.48
N GLN A 159 18.56 9.41 10.63
CA GLN A 159 19.37 9.99 9.57
C GLN A 159 19.53 9.00 8.40
N ASP A 160 19.73 7.71 8.68
CA ASP A 160 19.80 6.68 7.67
C ASP A 160 18.46 6.53 6.94
N MET A 161 17.35 6.66 7.68
CA MET A 161 15.99 6.58 7.13
C MET A 161 15.71 7.71 6.15
N GLU A 162 16.10 8.95 6.50
CA GLU A 162 16.01 10.11 5.60
C GLU A 162 16.92 9.95 4.37
N ALA A 163 18.16 9.52 4.58
CA ALA A 163 19.10 9.27 3.50
C ALA A 163 18.63 8.17 2.54
N ALA A 164 17.97 7.11 3.07
CA ALA A 164 17.38 6.06 2.28
C ALA A 164 16.18 6.57 1.46
N ALA A 165 15.27 7.34 2.08
CA ALA A 165 14.14 7.93 1.39
C ALA A 165 14.59 8.81 0.22
N LYS A 166 15.60 9.68 0.44
CA LYS A 166 16.22 10.50 -0.59
C LYS A 166 16.86 9.66 -1.70
N ALA A 167 17.66 8.64 -1.34
CA ALA A 167 18.33 7.79 -2.32
C ALA A 167 17.35 7.02 -3.21
N ILE A 168 16.22 6.57 -2.65
CA ILE A 168 15.15 5.92 -3.41
C ILE A 168 14.47 6.93 -4.34
N TYR A 169 14.17 8.14 -3.86
CA TYR A 169 13.59 9.23 -4.65
C TYR A 169 14.48 9.57 -5.86
N ASP A 170 15.78 9.79 -5.62
CA ASP A 170 16.75 10.09 -6.67
C ASP A 170 16.87 8.94 -7.70
N LYS A 171 16.81 7.68 -7.23
CA LYS A 171 16.88 6.48 -8.09
C LYS A 171 15.65 6.32 -8.98
N ILE A 172 14.46 6.64 -8.49
CA ILE A 172 13.22 6.60 -9.28
C ILE A 172 13.25 7.68 -10.38
N GLY A 173 13.83 8.86 -10.08
CA GLY A 173 14.07 9.91 -11.06
C GLY A 173 12.80 10.63 -11.57
N THR A 174 11.71 10.57 -10.80
CA THR A 174 10.43 11.26 -11.06
C THR A 174 9.98 11.98 -9.80
N ASP A 175 8.85 12.72 -9.85
CA ASP A 175 8.26 13.39 -8.66
C ASP A 175 7.57 12.41 -7.68
N THR A 176 7.85 11.12 -7.74
CA THR A 176 7.28 10.10 -6.85
C THR A 176 7.76 10.30 -5.41
N ALA A 177 6.88 10.66 -4.51
CA ALA A 177 7.20 10.77 -3.08
C ALA A 177 7.57 9.41 -2.47
N VAL A 178 8.43 9.40 -1.46
CA VAL A 178 8.88 8.17 -0.77
C VAL A 178 8.56 8.28 0.71
N LEU A 179 7.64 7.44 1.19
CA LEU A 179 7.29 7.31 2.61
C LEU A 179 7.96 6.06 3.19
N VAL A 180 9.08 6.22 3.89
CA VAL A 180 9.69 5.12 4.64
C VAL A 180 8.98 4.97 5.98
N LYS A 181 8.40 3.77 6.21
CA LYS A 181 7.61 3.44 7.42
C LYS A 181 8.53 2.98 8.54
N GLY A 182 8.53 3.68 9.69
CA GLY A 182 9.41 3.40 10.83
C GLY A 182 8.87 2.40 11.86
N GLY A 183 7.75 1.75 11.62
CA GLY A 183 7.10 0.83 12.57
C GLY A 183 7.92 -0.39 13.01
N HIS A 184 9.12 -0.59 12.48
CA HIS A 184 10.06 -1.64 12.86
C HIS A 184 11.08 -1.20 13.94
N GLU A 185 11.12 0.08 14.32
CA GLU A 185 11.93 0.55 15.43
C GLU A 185 11.35 0.10 16.78
N ARG A 186 12.25 -0.15 17.78
CA ARG A 186 11.83 -0.69 19.09
C ARG A 186 10.99 0.28 19.92
N ASN A 187 11.21 1.59 19.79
CA ASN A 187 10.65 2.60 20.69
C ASN A 187 9.74 3.62 19.99
N THR A 188 9.84 3.79 18.70
CA THR A 188 9.07 4.78 17.91
C THR A 188 8.45 4.14 16.67
N ALA A 189 7.43 4.78 16.15
CA ALA A 189 6.83 4.42 14.85
C ALA A 189 6.82 5.65 13.94
N ASN A 190 7.94 6.39 13.94
CA ASN A 190 8.07 7.60 13.12
C ASN A 190 8.24 7.24 11.66
N ASP A 191 7.50 7.92 10.79
CA ASP A 191 7.60 7.74 9.33
C ASP A 191 8.27 8.96 8.71
N CYS A 192 9.11 8.71 7.70
CA CYS A 192 9.85 9.73 6.96
C CYS A 192 9.30 9.83 5.53
N LEU A 193 8.70 10.95 5.18
CA LEU A 193 8.26 11.27 3.82
C LEU A 193 9.28 12.19 3.16
N TYR A 194 9.83 11.77 2.04
CA TYR A 194 10.68 12.60 1.17
C TYR A 194 9.92 12.96 -0.10
N THR A 195 9.91 14.25 -0.44
CA THR A 195 9.27 14.80 -1.64
C THR A 195 10.21 15.81 -2.30
N LYS A 196 9.84 16.36 -3.44
CA LYS A 196 10.55 17.49 -4.07
C LYS A 196 10.61 18.75 -3.19
N GLU A 197 9.70 18.88 -2.22
CA GLU A 197 9.63 20.03 -1.30
C GLU A 197 10.54 19.83 -0.08
N GLY A 198 11.08 18.63 0.12
CA GLY A 198 11.94 18.27 1.23
C GLY A 198 11.44 17.08 2.04
N THR A 199 11.98 16.95 3.26
CA THR A 199 11.71 15.87 4.20
C THR A 199 10.66 16.28 5.23
N PHE A 200 9.70 15.41 5.48
CA PHE A 200 8.65 15.57 6.50
C PHE A 200 8.63 14.34 7.41
N TRP A 201 8.58 14.58 8.71
CA TRP A 201 8.51 13.53 9.72
C TRP A 201 7.11 13.46 10.34
N PHE A 202 6.61 12.25 10.47
CA PHE A 202 5.34 11.98 11.14
C PHE A 202 5.61 11.14 12.38
N GLU A 203 5.51 11.77 13.54
CA GLU A 203 5.71 11.08 14.82
C GLU A 203 4.62 10.05 15.07
N GLY A 204 4.99 8.93 15.65
CA GLY A 204 4.07 7.87 16.06
C GLY A 204 4.56 7.17 17.31
N LYS A 205 3.66 6.98 18.27
CA LYS A 205 3.92 6.08 19.39
C LYS A 205 3.69 4.66 18.93
N ARG A 206 4.59 3.77 19.29
CA ARG A 206 4.35 2.34 19.08
C ARG A 206 3.15 1.90 19.90
N VAL A 207 2.18 1.28 19.27
CA VAL A 207 1.08 0.60 19.94
C VAL A 207 1.54 -0.83 20.22
N GLU A 208 1.55 -1.22 21.49
CA GLU A 208 1.82 -2.61 21.88
C GLU A 208 0.60 -3.46 21.50
N ASN A 209 0.68 -4.09 20.34
CA ASN A 209 -0.37 -4.96 19.82
C ASN A 209 0.27 -6.01 18.91
N ASP A 210 -0.05 -7.28 19.13
CA ASP A 210 0.41 -8.40 18.30
C ASP A 210 -0.36 -8.49 16.98
N ASN A 211 -1.48 -7.76 16.85
CA ASN A 211 -2.31 -7.71 15.65
C ASN A 211 -1.76 -6.71 14.65
N THR A 212 -0.71 -7.10 13.94
CA THR A 212 -0.04 -6.25 12.94
C THR A 212 -0.31 -6.68 11.50
N HIS A 213 -1.13 -7.73 11.31
CA HIS A 213 -1.47 -8.24 9.99
C HIS A 213 -2.29 -7.23 9.19
N GLY A 214 -1.77 -6.82 8.02
CA GLY A 214 -2.41 -5.85 7.14
C GLY A 214 -2.15 -4.37 7.49
N THR A 215 -1.27 -4.05 8.45
CA THR A 215 -0.93 -2.66 8.81
C THR A 215 -0.46 -1.85 7.59
N GLY A 216 0.44 -2.39 6.76
CA GLY A 216 0.93 -1.73 5.53
C GLY A 216 -0.20 -1.48 4.53
N CYS A 217 -1.00 -2.51 4.25
CA CYS A 217 -2.16 -2.41 3.36
C CYS A 217 -3.15 -1.35 3.83
N THR A 218 -3.45 -1.33 5.14
CA THR A 218 -4.37 -0.35 5.75
C THR A 218 -3.83 1.07 5.65
N LEU A 219 -2.54 1.31 5.96
CA LEU A 219 -1.92 2.63 5.87
C LEU A 219 -1.93 3.15 4.43
N SER A 220 -1.46 2.35 3.47
CA SER A 220 -1.39 2.76 2.07
C SER A 220 -2.79 3.01 1.47
N SER A 221 -3.80 2.23 1.85
CA SER A 221 -5.19 2.45 1.45
C SER A 221 -5.79 3.70 2.09
N ALA A 222 -5.48 3.99 3.35
CA ALA A 222 -5.91 5.24 4.00
C ALA A 222 -5.28 6.47 3.36
N ILE A 223 -4.00 6.41 2.92
CA ILE A 223 -3.36 7.47 2.12
C ILE A 223 -4.12 7.65 0.80
N ALA A 224 -4.42 6.57 0.08
CA ALA A 224 -5.18 6.64 -1.17
C ALA A 224 -6.57 7.26 -0.98
N CYS A 225 -7.26 6.92 0.11
CA CYS A 225 -8.55 7.52 0.46
C CYS A 225 -8.45 9.04 0.68
N ASN A 226 -7.45 9.48 1.44
CA ASN A 226 -7.24 10.91 1.70
C ASN A 226 -6.87 11.68 0.42
N LEU A 227 -6.02 11.12 -0.42
CA LEU A 227 -5.72 11.70 -1.73
C LEU A 227 -6.97 11.77 -2.62
N ALA A 228 -7.83 10.73 -2.63
CA ALA A 228 -9.09 10.75 -3.38
C ALA A 228 -10.03 11.87 -2.91
N MET A 229 -10.03 12.18 -1.62
CA MET A 229 -10.79 13.29 -1.03
C MET A 229 -10.20 14.66 -1.33
N GLY A 230 -8.98 14.75 -1.89
CA GLY A 230 -8.34 16.01 -2.30
C GLY A 230 -7.39 16.60 -1.26
N HIS A 231 -7.02 15.86 -0.22
CA HIS A 231 -5.99 16.30 0.72
C HIS A 231 -4.60 16.33 0.07
N THR A 232 -3.72 17.16 0.60
CA THR A 232 -2.30 17.18 0.22
C THR A 232 -1.61 15.86 0.60
N MET A 233 -0.39 15.63 0.09
CA MET A 233 0.37 14.43 0.42
C MET A 233 0.66 14.34 1.93
N GLN A 234 1.09 15.44 2.53
CA GLN A 234 1.39 15.50 3.96
C GLN A 234 0.14 15.25 4.83
N GLU A 235 -0.96 15.93 4.54
CA GLU A 235 -2.24 15.72 5.23
C GLU A 235 -2.73 14.26 5.07
N SER A 236 -2.55 13.68 3.88
CA SER A 236 -2.96 12.30 3.59
C SER A 236 -2.17 11.28 4.43
N VAL A 237 -0.86 11.48 4.58
CA VAL A 237 -0.01 10.64 5.44
C VAL A 237 -0.37 10.82 6.91
N GLU A 238 -0.54 12.05 7.38
CA GLU A 238 -0.90 12.35 8.77
C GLU A 238 -2.26 11.73 9.15
N ASN A 239 -3.28 11.92 8.31
CA ASN A 239 -4.61 11.35 8.53
C ASN A 239 -4.58 9.81 8.52
N ALA A 240 -3.84 9.21 7.57
CA ALA A 240 -3.68 7.77 7.49
C ALA A 240 -2.96 7.19 8.71
N LYS A 241 -1.93 7.89 9.21
CA LYS A 241 -1.22 7.51 10.44
C LYS A 241 -2.13 7.56 11.67
N ARG A 242 -2.97 8.57 11.78
CA ARG A 242 -3.97 8.67 12.85
C ARG A 242 -4.99 7.53 12.78
N TYR A 243 -5.48 7.23 11.58
CA TYR A 243 -6.43 6.14 11.36
C TYR A 243 -5.82 4.78 11.73
N ILE A 244 -4.61 4.45 11.25
CA ILE A 244 -3.98 3.17 11.56
C ILE A 244 -3.68 3.02 13.06
N THR A 245 -3.32 4.10 13.74
CA THR A 245 -3.09 4.10 15.18
C THR A 245 -4.37 3.74 15.95
N GLY A 246 -5.52 4.31 15.58
CA GLY A 246 -6.81 3.96 16.18
C GLY A 246 -7.21 2.51 15.90
N ALA A 247 -7.02 2.03 14.65
CA ALA A 247 -7.31 0.64 14.28
C ALA A 247 -6.45 -0.38 15.07
N LEU A 248 -5.19 -0.03 15.36
CA LEU A 248 -4.31 -0.83 16.22
C LEU A 248 -4.77 -0.81 17.69
N GLN A 249 -5.17 0.36 18.21
CA GLN A 249 -5.60 0.53 19.60
C GLN A 249 -6.93 -0.15 19.92
N ALA A 250 -7.78 -0.33 18.92
CA ALA A 250 -9.09 -0.98 19.09
C ALA A 250 -9.02 -2.46 19.51
N GLY A 251 -7.89 -3.14 19.24
CA GLY A 251 -7.55 -4.40 19.91
C GLY A 251 -8.42 -5.60 19.52
N LEU A 252 -8.57 -5.89 18.24
CA LEU A 252 -9.31 -7.06 17.77
C LEU A 252 -8.55 -8.36 18.11
N ASN A 253 -9.22 -9.34 18.74
CA ASN A 253 -8.61 -10.62 19.12
C ASN A 253 -9.16 -11.76 18.23
N LEU A 254 -8.54 -11.98 17.08
CA LEU A 254 -8.92 -13.02 16.13
C LEU A 254 -7.69 -13.80 15.64
N GLY A 255 -7.82 -15.11 15.55
CA GLY A 255 -6.80 -16.02 15.04
C GLY A 255 -5.80 -16.49 16.10
N LYS A 256 -4.77 -17.22 15.64
CA LYS A 256 -3.74 -17.86 16.51
C LYS A 256 -2.36 -17.22 16.34
N GLY A 257 -2.20 -16.37 15.36
CA GLY A 257 -0.95 -15.66 15.04
C GLY A 257 -1.13 -14.15 15.09
N SER A 258 -0.42 -13.42 14.20
CA SER A 258 -0.62 -11.97 14.07
C SER A 258 -2.03 -11.70 13.55
N GLY A 259 -2.90 -11.16 14.41
CA GLY A 259 -4.32 -10.92 14.12
C GLY A 259 -4.54 -9.70 13.21
N PRO A 260 -5.76 -9.56 12.65
CA PRO A 260 -6.14 -8.42 11.82
C PRO A 260 -6.43 -7.17 12.65
N LEU A 261 -6.47 -6.03 11.98
CA LEU A 261 -6.86 -4.74 12.55
C LEU A 261 -8.38 -4.59 12.62
N GLU A 262 -8.86 -3.77 13.57
CA GLU A 262 -10.24 -3.29 13.60
C GLU A 262 -10.36 -2.05 12.70
N HIS A 263 -10.94 -2.21 11.52
CA HIS A 263 -11.03 -1.13 10.54
C HIS A 263 -12.21 -0.19 10.76
N THR A 264 -13.15 -0.55 11.66
CA THR A 264 -14.44 0.16 11.83
C THR A 264 -14.62 0.78 13.23
N TYR A 265 -13.52 0.95 13.95
CA TYR A 265 -13.48 1.51 15.31
C TYR A 265 -14.04 2.94 15.39
#